data_4da1d6b82af741dd2645d2007737a805
#
_entry.id   4da1d6b82af741dd2645d2007737a805
#
_cell.length_a   1.000
_cell.length_b   1.000
_cell.length_c   1.000
_cell.angle_alpha   90.00
_cell.angle_beta   90.00
_cell.angle_gamma   90.00
#
_symmetry.space_group_name_H-M   'P 1'
#
loop_
_entity.id
_entity.type
_entity.pdbx_description
1 polymer ?
#
loop_
_entity_poly.entity_id
_entity_poly.type
_entity_poly.pdbx_seq_one_letter_code
_entity_poly.pdbx_strand_id
1 'polypeptide(L)'
;MGKSSIRTKVLLCALVIAELLFTGCGSVPLTGRRQVLLVSDKEVFEAGLTQYNEYIAEAQLSSDAKATAMVKSVGKRLSEATERYLKANGFESELANLQWEFN
;
A
#
# COMPACT_ATOMS: atom_id res chain seq x y z
N MET A 1 4.51 34.43 -37.57
CA MET A 1 4.30 32.96 -37.49
C MET A 1 4.94 32.30 -36.28
N GLY A 2 6.04 32.75 -35.72
CA GLY A 2 6.71 32.13 -34.59
C GLY A 2 5.97 32.20 -33.24
N LYS A 3 5.20 33.24 -32.98
CA LYS A 3 4.54 33.43 -31.65
C LYS A 3 3.34 32.51 -31.40
N SER A 4 2.60 32.11 -32.44
CA SER A 4 1.49 31.16 -32.30
C SER A 4 1.97 29.72 -32.01
N SER A 5 3.08 29.33 -32.61
CA SER A 5 3.69 27.99 -32.40
C SER A 5 4.19 27.79 -30.96
N ILE A 6 4.77 28.82 -30.35
CA ILE A 6 5.24 28.76 -28.96
C ILE A 6 4.07 28.70 -27.99
N ARG A 7 3.03 29.50 -28.20
CA ARG A 7 1.81 29.48 -27.38
C ARG A 7 1.11 28.13 -27.42
N THR A 8 1.02 27.51 -28.60
CA THR A 8 0.42 26.21 -28.77
C THR A 8 1.26 25.11 -28.06
N LYS A 9 2.57 25.18 -28.15
CA LYS A 9 3.48 24.23 -27.45
C LYS A 9 3.39 24.37 -25.93
N VAL A 10 3.31 25.60 -25.43
CA VAL A 10 3.15 25.86 -23.98
C VAL A 10 1.80 25.36 -23.49
N LEU A 11 0.73 25.56 -24.24
CA LEU A 11 -0.62 25.04 -23.93
C LEU A 11 -0.64 23.52 -23.92
N LEU A 12 0.00 22.86 -24.89
CA LEU A 12 0.11 21.41 -24.94
C LEU A 12 0.90 20.85 -23.74
N CYS A 13 2.02 21.47 -23.39
CA CYS A 13 2.80 21.07 -22.20
C CYS A 13 2.00 21.24 -20.91
N ALA A 14 1.26 22.34 -20.76
CA ALA A 14 0.41 22.59 -19.59
C ALA A 14 -0.72 21.56 -19.48
N LEU A 15 -1.30 21.13 -20.59
CA LEU A 15 -2.35 20.10 -20.64
C LEU A 15 -1.79 18.73 -20.20
N VAL A 16 -0.63 18.36 -20.72
CA VAL A 16 0.04 17.09 -20.33
C VAL A 16 0.41 17.06 -18.85
N ILE A 17 0.91 18.18 -18.32
CA ILE A 17 1.24 18.29 -16.88
C ILE A 17 -0.05 18.21 -16.04
N ALA A 18 -1.13 18.82 -16.47
CA ALA A 18 -2.42 18.73 -15.79
C ALA A 18 -2.93 17.29 -15.72
N GLU A 19 -2.84 16.52 -16.81
CA GLU A 19 -3.25 15.10 -16.82
C GLU A 19 -2.39 14.24 -15.88
N LEU A 20 -1.08 14.48 -15.83
CA LEU A 20 -0.18 13.76 -14.92
C LEU A 20 -0.50 14.03 -13.44
N LEU A 21 -1.00 15.21 -13.10
CA LEU A 21 -1.41 15.56 -11.74
C LEU A 21 -2.72 14.86 -11.31
N PHE A 22 -3.59 14.52 -12.26
CA PHE A 22 -4.86 13.85 -11.96
C PHE A 22 -4.75 12.33 -11.82
N THR A 23 -3.73 11.69 -12.41
CA THR A 23 -3.56 10.23 -12.36
C THR A 23 -2.89 9.71 -11.09
N GLY A 24 -2.26 10.59 -10.29
CA GLY A 24 -1.54 10.23 -9.08
C GLY A 24 -2.40 10.20 -7.79
N CYS A 25 -3.71 10.39 -7.87
CA CYS A 25 -4.58 10.41 -6.69
C CYS A 25 -5.21 9.03 -6.43
N GLY A 26 -4.86 8.43 -5.29
CA GLY A 26 -5.50 7.23 -4.76
C GLY A 26 -6.30 7.51 -3.49
N SER A 27 -7.25 6.65 -3.16
CA SER A 27 -7.96 6.68 -1.88
C SER A 27 -7.44 5.59 -0.96
N VAL A 28 -7.31 5.92 0.33
CA VAL A 28 -6.97 4.93 1.37
C VAL A 28 -8.21 4.10 1.67
N PRO A 29 -8.13 2.76 1.63
CA PRO A 29 -9.21 1.89 2.07
C PRO A 29 -9.74 2.26 3.45
N LEU A 30 -10.58 1.81 4.13
CA LEU A 30 -10.99 2.10 5.52
C LEU A 30 -11.33 3.57 5.82
N THR A 31 -10.46 4.52 5.54
CA THR A 31 -10.63 5.94 5.88
C THR A 31 -11.22 6.78 4.74
N GLY A 32 -11.18 6.30 3.51
CA GLY A 32 -11.62 7.02 2.31
C GLY A 32 -10.82 8.30 2.00
N ARG A 33 -9.69 8.50 2.68
CA ARG A 33 -8.85 9.70 2.48
C ARG A 33 -8.17 9.65 1.13
N ARG A 34 -8.21 10.77 0.42
CA ARG A 34 -7.47 10.95 -0.83
C ARG A 34 -6.03 11.35 -0.53
N GLN A 35 -5.10 10.75 -1.26
CA GLN A 35 -3.67 11.07 -1.19
C GLN A 35 -3.03 10.95 -2.56
N VAL A 36 -1.93 11.67 -2.75
CA VAL A 36 -1.08 11.52 -3.93
C VAL A 36 -0.17 10.32 -3.72
N LEU A 37 -0.21 9.35 -4.64
CA LEU A 37 0.62 8.16 -4.63
C LEU A 37 1.74 8.32 -5.66
N LEU A 38 2.99 8.42 -5.18
CA LEU A 38 4.19 8.51 -6.02
C LEU A 38 4.85 7.14 -6.25
N VAL A 39 4.48 6.15 -5.43
CA VAL A 39 4.99 4.78 -5.49
C VAL A 39 3.79 3.84 -5.53
N SER A 40 3.87 2.76 -6.30
CA SER A 40 2.79 1.78 -6.37
C SER A 40 2.71 0.94 -5.07
N ASP A 41 1.51 0.51 -4.70
CA ASP A 41 1.30 -0.36 -3.54
C ASP A 41 2.10 -1.66 -3.65
N LYS A 42 2.25 -2.19 -4.87
CA LYS A 42 3.06 -3.38 -5.13
C LYS A 42 4.54 -3.17 -4.78
N GLU A 43 5.13 -2.04 -5.19
CA GLU A 43 6.54 -1.73 -4.88
C GLU A 43 6.76 -1.55 -3.39
N VAL A 44 5.86 -0.87 -2.70
CA VAL A 44 5.90 -0.71 -1.23
C VAL A 44 5.79 -2.06 -0.54
N PHE A 45 4.89 -2.92 -1.01
CA PHE A 45 4.68 -4.24 -0.44
C PHE A 45 5.90 -5.15 -0.63
N GLU A 46 6.46 -5.20 -1.85
CA GLU A 46 7.67 -6.00 -2.15
C GLU A 46 8.89 -5.52 -1.33
N ALA A 47 9.09 -4.22 -1.21
CA ALA A 47 10.15 -3.65 -0.39
C ALA A 47 9.96 -3.98 1.10
N GLY A 48 8.75 -3.88 1.60
CA GLY A 48 8.40 -4.24 2.97
C GLY A 48 8.63 -5.72 3.27
N LEU A 49 8.24 -6.59 2.36
CA LEU A 49 8.44 -8.04 2.49
C LEU A 49 9.94 -8.41 2.51
N THR A 50 10.73 -7.78 1.64
CA THR A 50 12.18 -7.98 1.60
C THR A 50 12.82 -7.56 2.91
N GLN A 51 12.52 -6.36 3.41
CA GLN A 51 13.05 -5.86 4.68
C GLN A 51 12.60 -6.70 5.88
N TYR A 52 11.35 -7.16 5.87
CA TYR A 52 10.85 -8.06 6.93
C TYR A 52 11.62 -9.37 6.95
N ASN A 53 11.83 -10.00 5.81
CA ASN A 53 12.56 -11.26 5.71
C ASN A 53 14.02 -11.12 6.15
N GLU A 54 14.68 -10.03 5.78
CA GLU A 54 16.03 -9.71 6.23
C GLU A 54 16.08 -9.53 7.75
N TYR A 55 15.14 -8.77 8.30
CA TYR A 55 15.06 -8.56 9.75
C TYR A 55 14.85 -9.87 10.52
N ILE A 56 13.89 -10.70 10.09
CA ILE A 56 13.59 -11.99 10.74
C ILE A 56 14.77 -12.96 10.67
N ALA A 57 15.52 -12.95 9.56
CA ALA A 57 16.71 -13.79 9.41
C ALA A 57 17.82 -13.45 10.42
N GLU A 58 17.93 -12.20 10.84
CA GLU A 58 18.94 -11.70 11.78
C GLU A 58 18.41 -11.56 13.21
N ALA A 59 17.09 -11.45 13.38
CA ALA A 59 16.48 -11.21 14.67
C ALA A 59 16.60 -12.43 15.61
N GLN A 60 16.84 -12.15 16.87
CA GLN A 60 16.75 -13.16 17.92
C GLN A 60 15.28 -13.32 18.33
N LEU A 61 14.63 -14.36 17.81
CA LEU A 61 13.25 -14.66 18.15
C LEU A 61 13.10 -15.10 19.60
N SER A 62 11.96 -14.79 20.22
CA SER A 62 11.68 -15.18 21.60
C SER A 62 11.60 -16.70 21.75
N SER A 63 12.21 -17.22 22.80
CA SER A 63 12.08 -18.62 23.21
C SER A 63 10.90 -18.87 24.18
N ASP A 64 10.19 -17.82 24.57
CA ASP A 64 8.99 -17.92 25.41
C ASP A 64 7.80 -18.45 24.62
N ALA A 65 7.55 -19.76 24.73
CA ALA A 65 6.49 -20.44 24.02
C ALA A 65 5.08 -19.89 24.36
N LYS A 66 4.86 -19.47 25.61
CA LYS A 66 3.58 -18.92 26.07
C LYS A 66 3.32 -17.55 25.47
N ALA A 67 4.31 -16.67 25.49
CA ALA A 67 4.22 -15.35 24.89
C ALA A 67 4.02 -15.44 23.37
N THR A 68 4.77 -16.29 22.70
CA THR A 68 4.65 -16.55 21.25
C THR A 68 3.26 -17.07 20.88
N ALA A 69 2.73 -18.04 21.65
CA ALA A 69 1.37 -18.56 21.42
C ALA A 69 0.30 -17.47 21.59
N MET A 70 0.46 -16.57 22.57
CA MET A 70 -0.43 -15.44 22.79
C MET A 70 -0.41 -14.48 21.58
N VAL A 71 0.76 -14.09 21.10
CA VAL A 71 0.92 -13.22 19.93
C VAL A 71 0.26 -13.84 18.70
N LYS A 72 0.51 -15.12 18.43
CA LYS A 72 -0.09 -15.84 17.31
C LYS A 72 -1.61 -15.93 17.41
N SER A 73 -2.14 -16.17 18.60
CA SER A 73 -3.59 -16.25 18.84
C SER A 73 -4.27 -14.89 18.61
N VAL A 74 -3.71 -13.82 19.15
CA VAL A 74 -4.23 -12.46 18.93
C VAL A 74 -4.12 -12.06 17.47
N GLY A 75 -2.96 -12.29 16.86
CA GLY A 75 -2.69 -11.99 15.44
C GLY A 75 -3.68 -12.69 14.52
N LYS A 76 -3.94 -13.98 14.73
CA LYS A 76 -4.94 -14.74 13.96
C LYS A 76 -6.34 -14.13 14.08
N ARG A 77 -6.77 -13.77 15.27
CA ARG A 77 -8.10 -13.17 15.48
C ARG A 77 -8.22 -11.81 14.80
N LEU A 78 -7.16 -11.00 14.84
CA LEU A 78 -7.12 -9.70 14.17
C LEU A 78 -7.11 -9.84 12.65
N SER A 79 -6.30 -10.74 12.10
CA SER A 79 -6.25 -10.98 10.65
C SER A 79 -7.60 -11.46 10.11
N GLU A 80 -8.23 -12.43 10.76
CA GLU A 80 -9.56 -12.90 10.38
C GLU A 80 -10.64 -11.81 10.47
N ALA A 81 -10.58 -10.94 11.48
CA ALA A 81 -11.51 -9.81 11.62
C ALA A 81 -11.28 -8.78 10.51
N THR A 82 -10.02 -8.47 10.17
CA THR A 82 -9.66 -7.56 9.10
C THR A 82 -10.15 -8.08 7.75
N GLU A 83 -9.91 -9.34 7.44
CA GLU A 83 -10.35 -9.95 6.19
C GLU A 83 -11.89 -9.95 6.06
N ARG A 84 -12.60 -10.27 7.13
CA ARG A 84 -14.08 -10.18 7.13
C ARG A 84 -14.56 -8.77 6.88
N TYR A 85 -13.92 -7.78 7.53
CA TYR A 85 -14.27 -6.37 7.35
C TYR A 85 -14.06 -5.92 5.90
N LEU A 86 -12.91 -6.24 5.31
CA LEU A 86 -12.58 -5.86 3.94
C LEU A 86 -13.58 -6.48 2.94
N LYS A 87 -13.92 -7.76 3.09
CA LYS A 87 -14.94 -8.41 2.27
C LYS A 87 -16.32 -7.75 2.39
N ALA A 88 -16.75 -7.46 3.62
CA ALA A 88 -18.05 -6.89 3.89
C ALA A 88 -18.20 -5.45 3.37
N ASN A 89 -17.10 -4.72 3.21
CA ASN A 89 -17.11 -3.31 2.81
C ASN A 89 -16.63 -3.05 1.36
N GLY A 90 -16.50 -4.09 0.54
CA GLY A 90 -16.15 -3.95 -0.88
C GLY A 90 -14.66 -3.75 -1.17
N PHE A 91 -13.78 -4.06 -0.21
CA PHE A 91 -12.33 -3.99 -0.35
C PHE A 91 -11.69 -5.37 -0.60
N GLU A 92 -12.41 -6.27 -1.24
CA GLU A 92 -11.95 -7.64 -1.45
C GLU A 92 -10.64 -7.72 -2.26
N SER A 93 -10.40 -6.75 -3.15
CA SER A 93 -9.16 -6.64 -3.91
C SER A 93 -7.91 -6.46 -3.03
N GLU A 94 -8.07 -5.87 -1.86
CA GLU A 94 -6.96 -5.66 -0.91
C GLU A 94 -6.49 -6.97 -0.27
N LEU A 95 -7.33 -7.99 -0.23
CA LEU A 95 -7.00 -9.30 0.37
C LEU A 95 -5.84 -9.99 -0.34
N ALA A 96 -5.69 -9.80 -1.64
CA ALA A 96 -4.63 -10.40 -2.43
C ALA A 96 -3.22 -9.92 -2.00
N ASN A 97 -3.14 -8.75 -1.37
CA ASN A 97 -1.90 -8.14 -0.91
C ASN A 97 -1.58 -8.46 0.56
N LEU A 98 -2.50 -9.10 1.29
CA LEU A 98 -2.30 -9.40 2.70
C LEU A 98 -1.58 -10.73 2.88
N GLN A 99 -0.42 -10.66 3.50
CA GLN A 99 0.33 -11.83 3.98
C GLN A 99 0.57 -11.67 5.47
N TRP A 100 0.01 -12.60 6.24
CA TRP A 100 0.04 -12.54 7.69
C TRP A 100 1.12 -13.46 8.25
N GLU A 101 1.97 -12.93 9.07
CA GLU A 101 2.96 -13.68 9.84
C GLU A 101 3.07 -13.13 11.24
N PHE A 102 3.22 -14.00 12.23
CA PHE A 102 3.27 -13.65 13.64
C PHE A 102 4.39 -14.44 14.33
N ASN A 103 5.31 -13.71 14.93
CA ASN A 103 6.48 -14.27 15.64
C ASN A 103 6.57 -13.81 17.08
#